data_df2800d0c01274604bd365ef6b2c3beb
#
_entry.id   df2800d0c01274604bd365ef6b2c3beb
#
_cell.length_a   1.000
_cell.length_b   1.000
_cell.length_c   1.000
_cell.angle_alpha   90.00
_cell.angle_beta   90.00
_cell.angle_gamma   90.00
#
_symmetry.space_group_name_H-M   'P 1'
#
loop_
_entity.id
_entity.type
_entity.pdbx_description
1 polymer ?
#
loop_
_entity_poly.entity_id
_entity_poly.type
_entity_poly.pdbx_seq_one_letter_code
_entity_poly.pdbx_strand_id
1 'polypeptide(L)'
;MSQLSYQIPDNGRKKTLLRIPESHTLYLCPGSCGRRQGIRALKNDEADHASFLTFSQADIALGDYIGMVHDAADEVLDAIEPTPRVVTLYVNCIDDFIGTDGAALVEELGARHPGTRFLLSHINPVAADVRGNVAVDIHTNHYAALEPVPCEERDAGVNAVGGFVSVPDSCELRGYLEALGTPVLRELVACTTFDEYSALARSRFNIAVSHLGQDACRMMERRLGIPWMYWPACYDPDELARRYEMLGLALSVLLFDNVTDEGAGTSTAALRLDAAENLLREARVRATEATARALAAVGELPVVVVDTCASLMPFSLALALIKAGFNVAAVFALHSKGNDTEAEEELTREHPEIVVVRKQGLEAMAELGIPHTCVALGRDAAFLLRANHSPDMYHDEGLFGYEGIEKLMDSIAACMEHTERWDA
;
A
#
# COMPACT_ATOMS: atom_id res chain seq x y z
N MET A 1 24.28 -23.42 -15.10
CA MET A 1 23.47 -22.42 -14.35
C MET A 1 22.34 -23.16 -13.68
N SER A 2 22.34 -23.25 -12.37
CA SER A 2 21.24 -23.86 -11.61
C SER A 2 19.99 -22.98 -11.77
N GLN A 3 18.87 -23.58 -12.20
CA GLN A 3 17.56 -22.91 -12.24
C GLN A 3 16.76 -23.12 -10.94
N LEU A 4 17.40 -23.63 -9.89
CA LEU A 4 16.76 -23.83 -8.61
C LEU A 4 16.55 -22.49 -7.92
N SER A 5 15.29 -22.14 -7.67
CA SER A 5 14.91 -21.03 -6.83
C SER A 5 14.53 -21.55 -5.45
N TYR A 6 14.97 -20.84 -4.41
CA TYR A 6 14.53 -21.10 -3.05
C TYR A 6 13.12 -20.58 -2.86
N GLN A 7 12.28 -21.41 -2.25
CA GLN A 7 11.01 -20.92 -1.75
C GLN A 7 11.17 -20.56 -0.29
N ILE A 8 11.08 -19.26 0.00
CA ILE A 8 11.13 -18.75 1.35
C ILE A 8 9.82 -19.14 2.06
N PRO A 9 9.88 -19.77 3.24
CA PRO A 9 8.68 -20.22 3.95
C PRO A 9 7.76 -19.03 4.27
N ASP A 10 6.45 -19.21 4.16
CA ASP A 10 5.47 -18.24 4.63
C ASP A 10 5.52 -18.18 6.17
N ASN A 11 5.57 -16.99 6.76
CA ASN A 11 5.62 -16.80 8.22
C ASN A 11 4.23 -16.93 8.89
N GLY A 12 3.20 -17.28 8.12
CA GLY A 12 1.84 -17.32 8.64
C GLY A 12 1.22 -15.94 8.91
N ARG A 13 1.90 -14.84 8.54
CA ARG A 13 1.35 -13.49 8.68
C ARG A 13 0.07 -13.38 7.86
N LYS A 14 -1.02 -13.01 8.51
CA LYS A 14 -2.26 -12.68 7.81
C LYS A 14 -2.00 -11.42 6.97
N LYS A 15 -2.30 -11.51 5.68
CA LYS A 15 -2.24 -10.33 4.81
C LYS A 15 -3.53 -9.56 5.01
N THR A 16 -3.42 -8.30 5.35
CA THR A 16 -4.57 -7.39 5.33
C THR A 16 -5.09 -7.30 3.90
N LEU A 17 -6.32 -7.74 3.68
CA LEU A 17 -7.02 -7.56 2.42
C LEU A 17 -7.81 -6.26 2.53
N LEU A 18 -7.52 -5.32 1.64
CA LEU A 18 -8.32 -4.13 1.53
C LEU A 18 -9.67 -4.52 0.93
N ARG A 19 -10.76 -4.11 1.58
CA ARG A 19 -12.12 -4.39 1.15
C ARG A 19 -13.00 -3.17 1.36
N ILE A 20 -13.94 -2.94 0.44
CA ILE A 20 -15.01 -1.97 0.64
C ILE A 20 -15.95 -2.53 1.71
N PRO A 21 -16.32 -1.77 2.75
CA PRO A 21 -17.32 -2.24 3.71
C PRO A 21 -18.65 -2.59 3.03
N GLU A 22 -19.37 -3.53 3.62
CA GLU A 22 -20.66 -4.02 3.10
C GLU A 22 -20.58 -4.51 1.64
N SER A 23 -19.41 -5.04 1.25
CA SER A 23 -19.19 -5.60 -0.08
C SER A 23 -19.06 -7.10 -0.05
N HIS A 24 -19.31 -7.71 -1.22
CA HIS A 24 -19.06 -9.12 -1.47
C HIS A 24 -18.22 -9.31 -2.73
N THR A 25 -17.41 -10.36 -2.74
CA THR A 25 -16.55 -10.70 -3.89
C THR A 25 -17.09 -11.94 -4.58
N LEU A 26 -17.34 -11.85 -5.87
CA LEU A 26 -17.70 -12.99 -6.71
C LEU A 26 -16.53 -13.33 -7.65
N TYR A 27 -15.89 -14.47 -7.39
CA TYR A 27 -14.82 -14.97 -8.24
C TYR A 27 -15.38 -15.79 -9.40
N LEU A 28 -15.09 -15.35 -10.63
CA LEU A 28 -15.48 -16.03 -11.87
C LEU A 28 -14.28 -16.83 -12.38
N CYS A 29 -14.23 -18.11 -12.11
CA CYS A 29 -13.00 -18.86 -12.40
C CYS A 29 -13.20 -20.39 -12.55
N PRO A 30 -12.34 -21.06 -13.32
CA PRO A 30 -12.26 -22.53 -13.27
C PRO A 30 -11.92 -23.02 -11.85
N GLY A 31 -12.37 -24.21 -11.49
CA GLY A 31 -12.22 -24.76 -10.14
C GLY A 31 -10.78 -24.81 -9.62
N SER A 32 -9.78 -24.96 -10.50
CA SER A 32 -8.36 -24.92 -10.12
C SER A 32 -7.91 -23.53 -9.65
N CYS A 33 -8.36 -22.46 -10.31
CA CYS A 33 -8.06 -21.07 -9.94
C CYS A 33 -8.85 -20.67 -8.69
N GLY A 34 -10.13 -21.05 -8.60
CA GLY A 34 -11.00 -20.80 -7.45
C GLY A 34 -10.46 -21.38 -6.16
N ARG A 35 -9.89 -22.59 -6.21
CA ARG A 35 -9.30 -23.23 -5.01
C ARG A 35 -8.20 -22.36 -4.38
N ARG A 36 -7.32 -21.73 -5.18
CA ARG A 36 -6.28 -20.85 -4.64
C ARG A 36 -6.88 -19.63 -3.93
N GLN A 37 -7.89 -19.02 -4.54
CA GLN A 37 -8.57 -17.86 -3.95
C GLN A 37 -9.37 -18.24 -2.69
N GLY A 38 -10.03 -19.42 -2.69
CA GLY A 38 -10.73 -19.95 -1.52
C GLY A 38 -9.79 -20.19 -0.34
N ILE A 39 -8.62 -20.79 -0.58
CA ILE A 39 -7.60 -20.98 0.49
C ILE A 39 -7.14 -19.61 1.01
N ARG A 40 -6.96 -18.62 0.13
CA ARG A 40 -6.58 -17.26 0.54
C ARG A 40 -7.66 -16.60 1.37
N ALA A 41 -8.93 -16.72 0.98
CA ALA A 41 -10.07 -16.18 1.73
C ALA A 41 -10.16 -16.81 3.13
N LEU A 42 -10.02 -18.14 3.24
CA LEU A 42 -10.00 -18.84 4.52
C LEU A 42 -8.84 -18.40 5.42
N LYS A 43 -7.63 -18.22 4.86
CA LYS A 43 -6.46 -17.80 5.64
C LYS A 43 -6.58 -16.37 6.19
N ASN A 44 -7.33 -15.50 5.52
CA ASN A 44 -7.48 -14.11 5.87
C ASN A 44 -8.82 -13.80 6.57
N ASP A 45 -9.60 -14.80 6.94
CA ASP A 45 -10.94 -14.65 7.54
C ASP A 45 -11.94 -13.90 6.64
N GLU A 46 -11.80 -14.06 5.30
CA GLU A 46 -12.64 -13.41 4.28
C GLU A 46 -13.62 -14.39 3.59
N ALA A 47 -13.77 -15.61 4.13
CA ALA A 47 -14.58 -16.64 3.50
C ALA A 47 -16.06 -16.24 3.40
N ASP A 48 -16.59 -15.53 4.40
CA ASP A 48 -17.99 -15.07 4.43
C ASP A 48 -18.28 -13.92 3.43
N HIS A 49 -17.22 -13.36 2.84
CA HIS A 49 -17.31 -12.26 1.89
C HIS A 49 -16.90 -12.66 0.47
N ALA A 50 -16.82 -13.98 0.20
CA ALA A 50 -16.36 -14.49 -1.09
C ALA A 50 -17.22 -15.66 -1.57
N SER A 51 -17.74 -15.54 -2.78
CA SER A 51 -18.43 -16.59 -3.53
C SER A 51 -17.67 -16.95 -4.80
N PHE A 52 -17.91 -18.13 -5.34
CA PHE A 52 -17.18 -18.68 -6.48
C PHE A 52 -18.13 -19.24 -7.52
N LEU A 53 -18.27 -18.57 -8.66
CA LEU A 53 -18.86 -19.17 -9.85
C LEU A 53 -17.79 -20.03 -10.54
N THR A 54 -17.95 -21.33 -10.43
CA THR A 54 -17.04 -22.29 -11.07
C THR A 54 -17.62 -22.77 -12.39
N PHE A 55 -16.88 -22.58 -13.47
CA PHE A 55 -17.29 -23.00 -14.80
C PHE A 55 -16.25 -23.94 -15.46
N SER A 56 -16.76 -24.74 -16.39
CA SER A 56 -15.98 -25.72 -17.18
C SER A 56 -15.75 -25.24 -18.61
N GLN A 57 -14.93 -25.97 -19.35
CA GLN A 57 -14.77 -25.74 -20.81
C GLN A 57 -16.09 -25.93 -21.57
N ALA A 58 -16.95 -26.82 -21.12
CA ALA A 58 -18.26 -27.05 -21.76
C ALA A 58 -19.18 -25.83 -21.61
N ASP A 59 -19.20 -25.21 -20.45
CA ASP A 59 -20.01 -24.00 -20.17
C ASP A 59 -19.61 -22.84 -21.09
N ILE A 60 -18.30 -22.67 -21.31
CA ILE A 60 -17.76 -21.68 -22.26
C ILE A 60 -18.13 -22.02 -23.68
N ALA A 61 -17.99 -23.30 -24.09
CA ALA A 61 -18.26 -23.74 -25.45
C ALA A 61 -19.75 -23.66 -25.82
N LEU A 62 -20.65 -23.79 -24.83
CA LEU A 62 -22.09 -23.65 -25.02
C LEU A 62 -22.53 -22.18 -25.15
N GLY A 63 -21.63 -21.23 -24.80
CA GLY A 63 -21.85 -19.78 -25.02
C GLY A 63 -22.77 -19.10 -24.01
N ASP A 64 -23.08 -19.73 -22.89
CA ASP A 64 -23.99 -19.16 -21.86
C ASP A 64 -23.25 -18.61 -20.62
N TYR A 65 -21.96 -18.32 -20.78
CA TYR A 65 -21.12 -17.82 -19.69
C TYR A 65 -21.69 -16.55 -19.02
N ILE A 66 -22.17 -15.59 -19.82
CA ILE A 66 -22.73 -14.32 -19.30
C ILE A 66 -24.03 -14.56 -18.53
N GLY A 67 -24.91 -15.47 -19.04
CA GLY A 67 -26.11 -15.87 -18.31
C GLY A 67 -25.80 -16.46 -16.94
N MET A 68 -24.79 -17.34 -16.87
CA MET A 68 -24.33 -17.92 -15.59
C MET A 68 -23.83 -16.85 -14.62
N VAL A 69 -23.16 -15.78 -15.11
CA VAL A 69 -22.69 -14.67 -14.24
C VAL A 69 -23.90 -13.89 -13.69
N HIS A 70 -24.92 -13.64 -14.51
CA HIS A 70 -26.15 -12.98 -14.06
C HIS A 70 -26.86 -13.82 -12.99
N ASP A 71 -27.03 -15.12 -13.22
CA ASP A 71 -27.69 -16.02 -12.26
C ASP A 71 -26.89 -16.11 -10.95
N ALA A 72 -25.56 -16.17 -11.01
CA ALA A 72 -24.71 -16.18 -9.82
C ALA A 72 -24.77 -14.85 -9.04
N ALA A 73 -24.90 -13.72 -9.73
CA ALA A 73 -25.08 -12.43 -9.08
C ALA A 73 -26.42 -12.34 -8.36
N ASP A 74 -27.50 -12.83 -9.00
CA ASP A 74 -28.84 -12.93 -8.39
C ASP A 74 -28.78 -13.79 -7.13
N GLU A 75 -28.18 -14.99 -7.21
CA GLU A 75 -28.07 -15.92 -6.08
C GLU A 75 -27.27 -15.30 -4.91
N VAL A 76 -26.18 -14.59 -5.20
CA VAL A 76 -25.38 -13.87 -4.18
C VAL A 76 -26.22 -12.83 -3.46
N LEU A 77 -26.98 -12.02 -4.21
CA LEU A 77 -27.80 -10.95 -3.64
C LEU A 77 -29.01 -11.46 -2.86
N ASP A 78 -29.55 -12.61 -3.26
CA ASP A 78 -30.68 -13.26 -2.58
C ASP A 78 -30.24 -13.99 -1.31
N ALA A 79 -29.03 -14.53 -1.29
CA ALA A 79 -28.54 -15.38 -0.19
C ALA A 79 -27.86 -14.59 0.94
N ILE A 80 -27.36 -13.38 0.68
CA ILE A 80 -26.54 -12.62 1.64
C ILE A 80 -27.37 -11.50 2.29
N GLU A 81 -27.47 -11.56 3.61
CA GLU A 81 -28.11 -10.53 4.41
C GLU A 81 -27.13 -9.91 5.43
N PRO A 82 -27.05 -8.55 5.51
CA PRO A 82 -27.73 -7.61 4.63
C PRO A 82 -27.20 -7.65 3.19
N THR A 83 -28.05 -7.33 2.22
CA THR A 83 -27.70 -7.31 0.81
C THR A 83 -26.46 -6.41 0.58
N PRO A 84 -25.43 -6.90 -0.11
CA PRO A 84 -24.20 -6.14 -0.34
C PRO A 84 -24.45 -4.84 -1.11
N ARG A 85 -23.82 -3.76 -0.64
CA ARG A 85 -23.85 -2.45 -1.32
C ARG A 85 -22.94 -2.43 -2.55
N VAL A 86 -21.91 -3.29 -2.55
CA VAL A 86 -20.96 -3.46 -3.65
C VAL A 86 -20.70 -4.94 -3.87
N VAL A 87 -20.75 -5.38 -5.13
CA VAL A 87 -20.27 -6.69 -5.55
C VAL A 87 -19.10 -6.52 -6.51
N THR A 88 -17.93 -7.05 -6.16
CA THR A 88 -16.77 -7.03 -7.03
C THR A 88 -16.64 -8.36 -7.76
N LEU A 89 -16.72 -8.32 -9.08
CA LEU A 89 -16.47 -9.46 -9.96
C LEU A 89 -14.97 -9.58 -10.19
N TYR A 90 -14.39 -10.71 -9.79
CA TYR A 90 -13.00 -11.01 -10.13
C TYR A 90 -12.95 -11.96 -11.32
N VAL A 91 -12.57 -11.44 -12.47
CA VAL A 91 -12.38 -12.20 -13.71
C VAL A 91 -10.94 -12.66 -13.86
N ASN A 92 -10.71 -13.70 -14.63
CA ASN A 92 -9.40 -14.32 -14.80
C ASN A 92 -8.96 -14.34 -16.29
N CYS A 93 -7.90 -15.09 -16.59
CA CYS A 93 -7.35 -15.18 -17.96
C CYS A 93 -8.34 -15.72 -19.00
N ILE A 94 -9.37 -16.46 -18.61
CA ILE A 94 -10.38 -16.99 -19.55
C ILE A 94 -11.25 -15.88 -20.09
N ASP A 95 -11.67 -14.94 -19.24
CA ASP A 95 -12.45 -13.76 -19.65
C ASP A 95 -11.69 -12.92 -20.67
N ASP A 96 -10.39 -12.72 -20.44
CA ASP A 96 -9.51 -12.05 -21.42
C ASP A 96 -9.42 -12.82 -22.73
N PHE A 97 -9.37 -14.13 -22.65
CA PHE A 97 -9.24 -15.00 -23.82
C PHE A 97 -10.50 -15.08 -24.66
N ILE A 98 -11.69 -15.13 -24.03
CA ILE A 98 -12.98 -15.15 -24.75
C ILE A 98 -13.48 -13.77 -25.14
N GLY A 99 -12.80 -12.69 -24.67
CA GLY A 99 -13.13 -11.32 -25.03
C GLY A 99 -14.42 -10.81 -24.36
N THR A 100 -14.66 -11.18 -23.09
CA THR A 100 -15.82 -10.71 -22.32
C THR A 100 -15.80 -9.20 -22.24
N ASP A 101 -16.92 -8.55 -22.64
CA ASP A 101 -17.12 -7.13 -22.41
C ASP A 101 -17.52 -6.88 -20.94
N GLY A 102 -16.50 -6.69 -20.10
CA GLY A 102 -16.70 -6.48 -18.69
C GLY A 102 -17.42 -5.17 -18.34
N ALA A 103 -17.31 -4.15 -19.19
CA ALA A 103 -18.00 -2.88 -18.97
C ALA A 103 -19.50 -3.04 -19.20
N ALA A 104 -19.89 -3.70 -20.28
CA ALA A 104 -21.30 -4.01 -20.55
C ALA A 104 -21.89 -4.90 -19.46
N LEU A 105 -21.14 -5.93 -19.00
CA LEU A 105 -21.59 -6.81 -17.94
C LEU A 105 -21.87 -6.06 -16.63
N VAL A 106 -20.99 -5.16 -16.22
CA VAL A 106 -21.18 -4.34 -15.01
C VAL A 106 -22.35 -3.40 -15.15
N GLU A 107 -22.56 -2.80 -16.33
CA GLU A 107 -23.70 -1.91 -16.63
C GLU A 107 -25.03 -2.69 -16.57
N GLU A 108 -25.10 -3.85 -17.18
CA GLU A 108 -26.29 -4.71 -17.19
C GLU A 108 -26.67 -5.18 -15.78
N LEU A 109 -25.67 -5.63 -14.97
CA LEU A 109 -25.89 -6.02 -13.59
C LEU A 109 -26.33 -4.83 -12.72
N GLY A 110 -25.75 -3.66 -12.91
CA GLY A 110 -26.15 -2.45 -12.20
C GLY A 110 -27.57 -1.99 -12.55
N ALA A 111 -27.98 -2.13 -13.81
CA ALA A 111 -29.35 -1.85 -14.24
C ALA A 111 -30.38 -2.83 -13.65
N ARG A 112 -29.99 -4.11 -13.51
CA ARG A 112 -30.82 -5.16 -12.92
C ARG A 112 -30.96 -5.02 -11.40
N HIS A 113 -29.91 -4.54 -10.72
CA HIS A 113 -29.82 -4.42 -9.26
C HIS A 113 -29.47 -2.99 -8.83
N PRO A 114 -30.40 -2.02 -8.93
CA PRO A 114 -30.10 -0.60 -8.69
C PRO A 114 -29.68 -0.25 -7.25
N GLY A 115 -29.84 -1.19 -6.30
CA GLY A 115 -29.41 -1.05 -4.90
C GLY A 115 -27.94 -1.47 -4.65
N THR A 116 -27.31 -2.13 -5.63
CA THR A 116 -25.96 -2.68 -5.53
C THR A 116 -25.07 -2.14 -6.64
N ARG A 117 -23.85 -1.74 -6.30
CA ARG A 117 -22.82 -1.35 -7.29
C ARG A 117 -22.00 -2.54 -7.69
N PHE A 118 -21.81 -2.72 -8.99
CA PHE A 118 -20.95 -3.78 -9.50
C PHE A 118 -19.62 -3.19 -9.95
N LEU A 119 -18.52 -3.86 -9.57
CA LEU A 119 -17.16 -3.55 -9.97
C LEU A 119 -16.56 -4.79 -10.64
N LEU A 120 -15.60 -4.56 -11.53
CA LEU A 120 -14.90 -5.66 -12.19
C LEU A 120 -13.39 -5.46 -12.06
N SER A 121 -12.71 -6.49 -11.58
CA SER A 121 -11.25 -6.53 -11.47
C SER A 121 -10.68 -7.75 -12.16
N HIS A 122 -9.57 -7.55 -12.86
CA HIS A 122 -8.86 -8.63 -13.55
C HIS A 122 -7.76 -9.21 -12.66
N ILE A 123 -7.81 -10.52 -12.41
CA ILE A 123 -6.78 -11.25 -11.66
C ILE A 123 -5.89 -12.11 -12.57
N ASN A 124 -5.64 -11.63 -13.79
CA ASN A 124 -4.82 -12.34 -14.76
C ASN A 124 -3.34 -11.92 -14.69
N PRO A 125 -2.46 -12.68 -14.01
CA PRO A 125 -1.04 -12.35 -13.92
C PRO A 125 -0.29 -12.57 -15.23
N VAL A 126 -0.86 -13.34 -16.16
CA VAL A 126 -0.24 -13.63 -17.48
C VAL A 126 -0.36 -12.43 -18.42
N ALA A 127 -1.39 -11.60 -18.24
CA ALA A 127 -1.61 -10.40 -19.04
C ALA A 127 -0.99 -9.14 -18.41
N ALA A 128 -0.14 -9.26 -17.40
CA ALA A 128 0.45 -8.11 -16.69
C ALA A 128 1.21 -7.16 -17.64
N ASP A 129 1.83 -7.67 -18.68
CA ASP A 129 2.54 -6.86 -19.69
C ASP A 129 1.58 -5.98 -20.52
N VAL A 130 0.31 -6.38 -20.64
CA VAL A 130 -0.70 -5.68 -21.45
C VAL A 130 -1.65 -4.86 -20.55
N ARG A 131 -2.03 -5.39 -19.39
CA ARG A 131 -3.02 -4.79 -18.47
C ARG A 131 -2.38 -4.07 -17.28
N GLY A 132 -1.07 -4.16 -17.12
CA GLY A 132 -0.36 -3.59 -15.98
C GLY A 132 -0.40 -4.48 -14.72
N ASN A 133 -0.07 -3.88 -13.59
CA ASN A 133 0.04 -4.60 -12.32
C ASN A 133 -1.34 -4.91 -11.73
N VAL A 134 -1.66 -6.20 -11.60
CA VAL A 134 -2.93 -6.69 -11.00
C VAL A 134 -3.22 -6.08 -9.63
N ALA A 135 -2.20 -5.87 -8.79
CA ALA A 135 -2.39 -5.27 -7.48
C ALA A 135 -2.80 -3.79 -7.56
N VAL A 136 -2.26 -3.05 -8.55
CA VAL A 136 -2.64 -1.65 -8.82
C VAL A 136 -4.07 -1.58 -9.33
N ASP A 137 -4.45 -2.48 -10.26
CA ASP A 137 -5.82 -2.56 -10.81
C ASP A 137 -6.85 -2.81 -9.69
N ILE A 138 -6.63 -3.86 -8.88
CA ILE A 138 -7.50 -4.19 -7.75
C ILE A 138 -7.61 -3.01 -6.79
N HIS A 139 -6.47 -2.39 -6.46
CA HIS A 139 -6.45 -1.27 -5.53
C HIS A 139 -7.21 -0.05 -6.07
N THR A 140 -7.00 0.28 -7.34
CA THR A 140 -7.72 1.37 -8.03
C THR A 140 -9.23 1.11 -8.03
N ASN A 141 -9.61 -0.13 -8.29
CA ASN A 141 -11.01 -0.52 -8.37
C ASN A 141 -11.76 -0.40 -7.02
N HIS A 142 -11.06 -0.54 -5.89
CA HIS A 142 -11.67 -0.26 -4.58
C HIS A 142 -12.20 1.18 -4.41
N TYR A 143 -11.71 2.14 -5.20
CA TYR A 143 -12.20 3.52 -5.17
C TYR A 143 -13.17 3.82 -6.33
N ALA A 144 -13.40 2.86 -7.22
CA ALA A 144 -14.26 3.06 -8.39
C ALA A 144 -15.75 3.15 -8.03
N ALA A 145 -16.17 2.61 -6.88
CA ALA A 145 -17.55 2.72 -6.41
C ALA A 145 -17.87 4.09 -5.76
N LEU A 146 -16.90 4.99 -5.59
CA LEU A 146 -17.15 6.32 -5.07
C LEU A 146 -17.92 7.17 -6.09
N GLU A 147 -18.92 7.92 -5.60
CA GLU A 147 -19.73 8.84 -6.41
C GLU A 147 -19.24 10.28 -6.25
N PRO A 148 -19.34 11.11 -7.30
CA PRO A 148 -19.08 12.54 -7.19
C PRO A 148 -19.99 13.20 -6.16
N VAL A 149 -19.40 14.06 -5.34
CA VAL A 149 -20.13 14.87 -4.35
C VAL A 149 -20.05 16.33 -4.75
N PRO A 150 -21.16 17.11 -4.67
CA PRO A 150 -21.16 18.54 -4.92
C PRO A 150 -20.09 19.27 -4.09
N CYS A 151 -19.52 20.33 -4.63
CA CYS A 151 -18.40 21.04 -3.99
C CYS A 151 -18.80 21.61 -2.62
N GLU A 152 -20.03 22.04 -2.47
CA GLU A 152 -20.63 22.55 -1.23
C GLU A 152 -20.81 21.48 -0.13
N GLU A 153 -20.84 20.21 -0.49
CA GLU A 153 -20.95 19.10 0.44
C GLU A 153 -19.57 18.54 0.85
N ARG A 154 -18.50 19.05 0.24
CA ARG A 154 -17.15 18.66 0.60
C ARG A 154 -16.73 19.32 1.91
N ASP A 155 -16.05 18.51 2.72
CA ASP A 155 -15.46 18.98 3.96
C ASP A 155 -13.93 19.20 3.83
N ALA A 156 -13.30 19.64 4.92
CA ALA A 156 -11.85 19.82 4.98
C ALA A 156 -11.07 18.50 5.18
N GLY A 157 -11.60 17.38 4.71
CA GLY A 157 -10.95 16.07 4.87
C GLY A 157 -9.82 15.84 3.87
N VAL A 158 -8.89 14.99 4.27
CA VAL A 158 -7.80 14.44 3.46
C VAL A 158 -7.92 12.92 3.43
N ASN A 159 -7.69 12.27 2.29
CA ASN A 159 -7.63 10.82 2.20
C ASN A 159 -6.18 10.35 2.12
N ALA A 160 -5.83 9.30 2.86
CA ALA A 160 -4.64 8.49 2.58
C ALA A 160 -5.04 7.27 1.75
N VAL A 161 -4.48 7.19 0.53
CA VAL A 161 -4.86 6.22 -0.50
C VAL A 161 -3.68 5.31 -0.81
N GLY A 162 -3.89 4.00 -0.81
CA GLY A 162 -2.83 3.04 -1.16
C GLY A 162 -2.21 2.32 0.03
N GLY A 163 -2.67 2.55 1.25
CA GLY A 163 -2.24 1.83 2.45
C GLY A 163 -3.05 0.57 2.70
N PHE A 164 -2.41 -0.44 3.28
CA PHE A 164 -3.05 -1.65 3.82
C PHE A 164 -3.20 -1.60 5.34
N VAL A 165 -2.55 -0.65 5.98
CA VAL A 165 -2.62 -0.36 7.41
C VAL A 165 -2.82 1.13 7.56
N SER A 166 -3.62 1.55 8.53
CA SER A 166 -3.85 2.96 8.81
C SER A 166 -2.58 3.69 9.22
N VAL A 167 -2.50 4.96 8.85
CA VAL A 167 -1.53 5.88 9.45
C VAL A 167 -1.76 5.88 10.96
N PRO A 168 -0.74 5.59 11.78
CA PRO A 168 -0.89 5.50 13.23
C PRO A 168 -1.52 6.75 13.85
N ASP A 169 -2.31 6.56 14.89
CA ASP A 169 -2.94 7.70 15.60
C ASP A 169 -1.91 8.62 16.26
N SER A 170 -0.75 8.08 16.61
CA SER A 170 0.40 8.79 17.16
C SER A 170 1.22 9.54 16.12
N CYS A 171 0.98 9.32 14.81
CA CYS A 171 1.74 9.96 13.76
C CYS A 171 1.49 11.47 13.73
N GLU A 172 2.58 12.24 13.67
CA GLU A 172 2.54 13.70 13.61
C GLU A 172 1.71 14.24 12.44
N LEU A 173 1.50 13.47 11.37
CA LEU A 173 0.65 13.88 10.24
C LEU A 173 -0.75 14.28 10.71
N ARG A 174 -1.36 13.52 11.65
CA ARG A 174 -2.71 13.83 12.16
C ARG A 174 -2.75 15.15 12.88
N GLY A 175 -1.81 15.39 13.78
CA GLY A 175 -1.68 16.68 14.49
C GLY A 175 -1.33 17.84 13.54
N TYR A 176 -0.52 17.57 12.49
CA TYR A 176 -0.21 18.55 11.46
C TYR A 176 -1.44 18.96 10.66
N LEU A 177 -2.25 17.99 10.22
CA LEU A 177 -3.51 18.24 9.53
C LEU A 177 -4.50 19.01 10.42
N GLU A 178 -4.63 18.62 11.69
CA GLU A 178 -5.48 19.33 12.65
C GLU A 178 -5.04 20.79 12.82
N ALA A 179 -3.74 21.03 12.99
CA ALA A 179 -3.19 22.38 13.09
C ALA A 179 -3.49 23.23 11.86
N LEU A 180 -3.48 22.64 10.67
CA LEU A 180 -3.85 23.32 9.42
C LEU A 180 -5.36 23.53 9.24
N GLY A 181 -6.20 22.93 10.08
CA GLY A 181 -7.66 23.03 9.98
C GLY A 181 -8.29 21.95 9.08
N THR A 182 -7.57 20.87 8.84
CA THR A 182 -8.02 19.66 8.13
C THR A 182 -7.99 18.44 9.05
N PRO A 183 -8.79 18.41 10.14
CA PRO A 183 -8.64 17.41 11.20
C PRO A 183 -9.05 15.99 10.79
N VAL A 184 -9.64 15.83 9.61
CA VAL A 184 -10.19 14.53 9.15
C VAL A 184 -9.23 13.87 8.17
N LEU A 185 -8.56 12.82 8.61
CA LEU A 185 -7.82 11.90 7.73
C LEU A 185 -8.65 10.63 7.53
N ARG A 186 -9.05 10.36 6.29
CA ARG A 186 -9.83 9.18 5.90
C ARG A 186 -8.97 8.16 5.19
N GLU A 187 -9.24 6.90 5.50
CA GLU A 187 -8.51 5.76 4.96
C GLU A 187 -9.48 4.62 4.71
N LEU A 188 -9.44 4.03 3.53
CA LEU A 188 -10.33 2.89 3.22
C LEU A 188 -10.16 1.75 4.23
N VAL A 189 -8.93 1.48 4.66
CA VAL A 189 -8.62 0.41 5.62
C VAL A 189 -9.26 0.64 7.00
N ALA A 190 -9.59 1.87 7.34
CA ALA A 190 -10.25 2.24 8.60
C ALA A 190 -11.78 2.28 8.49
N CYS A 191 -12.33 2.22 7.26
CA CYS A 191 -13.78 2.24 7.07
C CYS A 191 -14.42 0.93 7.52
N THR A 192 -15.44 1.03 8.36
CA THR A 192 -16.24 -0.10 8.88
C THR A 192 -17.63 -0.17 8.26
N THR A 193 -18.12 0.95 7.72
CA THR A 193 -19.41 1.09 7.06
C THR A 193 -19.26 1.63 5.64
N PHE A 194 -20.26 1.36 4.80
CA PHE A 194 -20.31 1.93 3.45
C PHE A 194 -20.47 3.44 3.45
N ASP A 195 -21.09 4.01 4.47
CA ASP A 195 -21.23 5.47 4.61
C ASP A 195 -19.87 6.13 4.91
N GLU A 196 -19.03 5.51 5.76
CA GLU A 196 -17.65 5.96 5.98
C GLU A 196 -16.81 5.85 4.70
N TYR A 197 -16.97 4.77 3.95
CA TYR A 197 -16.34 4.62 2.64
C TYR A 197 -16.79 5.71 1.67
N SER A 198 -18.10 5.96 1.57
CA SER A 198 -18.65 6.97 0.68
C SER A 198 -18.17 8.38 1.03
N ALA A 199 -17.89 8.64 2.32
CA ALA A 199 -17.36 9.92 2.79
C ALA A 199 -15.94 10.22 2.26
N LEU A 200 -15.19 9.23 1.74
CA LEU A 200 -13.93 9.49 1.03
C LEU A 200 -14.10 10.46 -0.15
N ALA A 201 -15.24 10.43 -0.82
CA ALA A 201 -15.55 11.35 -1.92
C ALA A 201 -15.80 12.80 -1.47
N ARG A 202 -16.00 13.05 -0.16
CA ARG A 202 -16.21 14.39 0.41
C ARG A 202 -14.90 15.11 0.71
N SER A 203 -13.78 14.39 0.74
CA SER A 203 -12.47 14.96 1.01
C SER A 203 -12.03 15.93 -0.10
N ARG A 204 -11.18 16.89 0.25
CA ARG A 204 -10.65 17.89 -0.68
C ARG A 204 -9.29 17.54 -1.25
N PHE A 205 -8.58 16.61 -0.64
CA PHE A 205 -7.23 16.23 -1.05
C PHE A 205 -6.96 14.76 -0.82
N ASN A 206 -6.14 14.16 -1.69
CA ASN A 206 -5.65 12.80 -1.55
C ASN A 206 -4.14 12.76 -1.38
N ILE A 207 -3.66 11.90 -0.51
CA ILE A 207 -2.25 11.53 -0.37
C ILE A 207 -2.11 10.08 -0.83
N ALA A 208 -1.42 9.84 -1.95
CA ALA A 208 -1.07 8.48 -2.36
C ALA A 208 0.12 8.00 -1.52
N VAL A 209 -0.14 7.18 -0.50
CA VAL A 209 0.87 6.73 0.47
C VAL A 209 1.73 5.55 -0.03
N SER A 210 1.39 4.99 -1.19
CA SER A 210 2.19 3.98 -1.88
C SER A 210 1.99 4.09 -3.40
N HIS A 211 2.82 3.38 -4.15
CA HIS A 211 2.65 3.30 -5.62
C HIS A 211 1.29 2.70 -6.03
N LEU A 212 0.70 1.85 -5.18
CA LEU A 212 -0.62 1.26 -5.45
C LEU A 212 -1.73 2.30 -5.44
N GLY A 213 -1.58 3.38 -4.65
CA GLY A 213 -2.57 4.46 -4.54
C GLY A 213 -2.54 5.46 -5.69
N GLN A 214 -1.47 5.51 -6.49
CA GLN A 214 -1.32 6.56 -7.50
C GLN A 214 -2.42 6.53 -8.58
N ASP A 215 -2.70 5.35 -9.14
CA ASP A 215 -3.72 5.22 -10.18
C ASP A 215 -5.14 5.44 -9.63
N ALA A 216 -5.38 5.02 -8.38
CA ALA A 216 -6.60 5.36 -7.66
C ALA A 216 -6.75 6.88 -7.49
N CYS A 217 -5.71 7.59 -7.06
CA CYS A 217 -5.72 9.05 -6.94
C CYS A 217 -5.95 9.74 -8.29
N ARG A 218 -5.26 9.30 -9.36
CA ARG A 218 -5.50 9.81 -10.73
C ARG A 218 -6.94 9.61 -11.19
N MET A 219 -7.53 8.46 -10.89
CA MET A 219 -8.93 8.17 -11.20
C MET A 219 -9.88 9.06 -10.37
N MET A 220 -9.63 9.22 -9.07
CA MET A 220 -10.41 10.10 -8.19
C MET A 220 -10.29 11.57 -8.61
N GLU A 221 -9.13 12.03 -9.05
CA GLU A 221 -8.96 13.39 -9.59
C GLU A 221 -9.82 13.59 -10.83
N ARG A 222 -9.77 12.67 -11.80
CA ARG A 222 -10.56 12.78 -13.05
C ARG A 222 -12.07 12.68 -12.82
N ARG A 223 -12.52 11.77 -11.92
CA ARG A 223 -13.95 11.49 -11.72
C ARG A 223 -14.57 12.35 -10.63
N LEU A 224 -13.83 12.61 -9.58
CA LEU A 224 -14.33 13.30 -8.39
C LEU A 224 -13.77 14.72 -8.27
N GLY A 225 -12.75 15.09 -9.04
CA GLY A 225 -12.09 16.41 -8.94
C GLY A 225 -11.35 16.60 -7.61
N ILE A 226 -10.77 15.54 -7.04
CA ILE A 226 -9.98 15.59 -5.80
C ILE A 226 -8.49 15.60 -6.18
N PRO A 227 -7.76 16.70 -6.03
CA PRO A 227 -6.34 16.77 -6.32
C PRO A 227 -5.54 15.89 -5.34
N TRP A 228 -4.32 15.56 -5.71
CA TRP A 228 -3.52 14.64 -4.93
C TRP A 228 -2.01 14.90 -5.02
N MET A 229 -1.27 14.33 -4.06
CA MET A 229 0.18 14.22 -4.10
C MET A 229 0.65 12.80 -3.84
N TYR A 230 1.83 12.45 -4.35
CA TYR A 230 2.49 11.19 -4.06
C TYR A 230 3.40 11.33 -2.84
N TRP A 231 3.15 10.53 -1.82
CA TRP A 231 3.93 10.51 -0.60
C TRP A 231 4.11 9.07 -0.10
N PRO A 232 4.98 8.29 -0.73
CA PRO A 232 5.34 6.96 -0.24
C PRO A 232 6.13 7.06 1.07
N ALA A 233 6.34 5.91 1.74
CA ALA A 233 7.23 5.81 2.88
C ALA A 233 8.57 6.49 2.58
N CYS A 234 9.05 7.26 3.54
CA CYS A 234 10.27 8.04 3.42
C CYS A 234 11.01 8.05 4.75
N TYR A 235 12.29 7.72 4.70
CA TYR A 235 13.16 7.61 5.87
C TYR A 235 14.28 8.66 5.90
N ASP A 236 14.24 9.63 4.97
CA ASP A 236 15.10 10.82 4.96
C ASP A 236 14.37 12.00 5.64
N PRO A 237 14.87 12.50 6.79
CA PRO A 237 14.22 13.61 7.50
C PRO A 237 14.15 14.92 6.72
N ASP A 238 15.11 15.16 5.80
CA ASP A 238 15.11 16.38 4.99
C ASP A 238 14.07 16.31 3.87
N GLU A 239 13.92 15.12 3.28
CA GLU A 239 12.88 14.89 2.28
C GLU A 239 11.49 14.95 2.93
N LEU A 240 11.31 14.39 4.14
CA LEU A 240 10.06 14.53 4.88
C LEU A 240 9.70 15.99 5.16
N ALA A 241 10.67 16.81 5.54
CA ALA A 241 10.44 18.24 5.75
C ALA A 241 9.88 18.91 4.48
N ARG A 242 10.49 18.64 3.31
CA ARG A 242 9.99 19.14 2.01
C ARG A 242 8.57 18.68 1.69
N ARG A 243 8.25 17.42 1.99
CA ARG A 243 6.90 16.88 1.74
C ARG A 243 5.85 17.50 2.64
N TYR A 244 6.16 17.75 3.91
CA TYR A 244 5.26 18.48 4.81
C TYR A 244 5.05 19.92 4.34
N GLU A 245 6.10 20.61 3.90
CA GLU A 245 5.99 21.95 3.31
C GLU A 245 5.08 21.96 2.07
N MET A 246 5.30 21.02 1.15
CA MET A 246 4.46 20.86 -0.06
C MET A 246 2.99 20.57 0.30
N LEU A 247 2.73 19.69 1.27
CA LEU A 247 1.38 19.40 1.73
C LEU A 247 0.72 20.63 2.33
N GLY A 248 1.44 21.38 3.20
CA GLY A 248 0.96 22.62 3.81
C GLY A 248 0.60 23.65 2.76
N LEU A 249 1.45 23.82 1.73
CA LEU A 249 1.18 24.73 0.61
C LEU A 249 -0.06 24.29 -0.19
N ALA A 250 -0.17 23.02 -0.55
CA ALA A 250 -1.31 22.48 -1.29
C ALA A 250 -2.63 22.66 -0.53
N LEU A 251 -2.63 22.35 0.77
CA LEU A 251 -3.82 22.52 1.61
C LEU A 251 -4.17 23.98 1.84
N SER A 252 -3.18 24.87 1.96
CA SER A 252 -3.44 26.31 2.11
C SER A 252 -4.21 26.87 0.91
N VAL A 253 -3.79 26.53 -0.31
CA VAL A 253 -4.49 26.94 -1.53
C VAL A 253 -5.94 26.45 -1.54
N LEU A 254 -6.17 25.17 -1.20
CA LEU A 254 -7.51 24.56 -1.25
C LEU A 254 -8.47 25.05 -0.17
N LEU A 255 -7.95 25.49 0.96
CA LEU A 255 -8.75 25.92 2.11
C LEU A 255 -9.04 27.43 2.11
N PHE A 256 -8.12 28.25 1.60
CA PHE A 256 -8.20 29.71 1.68
C PHE A 256 -8.78 30.38 0.45
N ASP A 257 -8.91 29.69 -0.70
CA ASP A 257 -9.60 30.24 -1.90
C ASP A 257 -11.08 30.63 -1.65
N ASN A 258 -11.66 30.27 -0.51
CA ASN A 258 -13.04 30.58 -0.12
C ASN A 258 -13.18 31.62 1.00
N VAL A 259 -12.08 32.23 1.51
CA VAL A 259 -12.13 33.20 2.60
C VAL A 259 -11.94 34.62 2.04
N THR A 260 -13.06 35.27 1.70
CA THR A 260 -13.12 36.69 1.27
C THR A 260 -13.08 37.68 2.43
N ASP A 261 -12.70 37.26 3.65
CA ASP A 261 -12.70 38.13 4.85
C ASP A 261 -11.30 38.73 5.07
N GLU A 262 -11.08 39.95 4.57
CA GLU A 262 -9.79 40.65 4.48
C GLU A 262 -9.15 41.07 5.83
N GLY A 263 -9.69 40.71 6.98
CA GLY A 263 -9.20 41.29 8.24
C GLY A 263 -8.80 40.33 9.37
N ALA A 264 -9.40 39.16 9.43
CA ALA A 264 -9.19 38.22 10.56
C ALA A 264 -8.34 36.99 10.19
N GLY A 265 -8.17 36.70 8.89
CA GLY A 265 -7.61 35.44 8.40
C GLY A 265 -6.09 35.31 8.58
N THR A 266 -5.34 36.39 8.45
CA THR A 266 -3.86 36.35 8.38
C THR A 266 -3.22 36.00 9.74
N SER A 267 -3.74 36.49 10.84
CA SER A 267 -3.19 36.20 12.18
C SER A 267 -3.48 34.78 12.63
N THR A 268 -4.68 34.28 12.33
CA THR A 268 -5.08 32.90 12.70
C THR A 268 -4.37 31.84 11.84
N ALA A 269 -4.17 32.13 10.55
CA ALA A 269 -3.44 31.24 9.64
C ALA A 269 -1.94 31.16 10.03
N ALA A 270 -1.31 32.27 10.37
CA ALA A 270 0.06 32.30 10.84
C ALA A 270 0.27 31.50 12.12
N LEU A 271 -0.64 31.66 13.10
CA LEU A 271 -0.60 30.88 14.35
C LEU A 271 -0.77 29.39 14.13
N ARG A 272 -1.59 28.97 13.16
CA ARG A 272 -1.77 27.57 12.79
C ARG A 272 -0.50 26.98 12.14
N LEU A 273 0.15 27.72 11.26
CA LEU A 273 1.41 27.31 10.66
C LEU A 273 2.52 27.18 11.70
N ASP A 274 2.65 28.13 12.62
CA ASP A 274 3.64 28.06 13.71
C ASP A 274 3.42 26.83 14.61
N ALA A 275 2.17 26.50 14.93
CA ALA A 275 1.83 25.31 15.71
C ALA A 275 2.19 24.02 14.95
N ALA A 276 1.86 23.95 13.67
CA ALA A 276 2.19 22.82 12.81
C ALA A 276 3.70 22.63 12.68
N GLU A 277 4.47 23.71 12.48
CA GLU A 277 5.95 23.67 12.39
C GLU A 277 6.60 23.21 13.70
N ASN A 278 6.09 23.66 14.85
CA ASN A 278 6.60 23.21 16.17
C ASN A 278 6.41 21.70 16.35
N LEU A 279 5.24 21.16 15.99
CA LEU A 279 4.92 19.74 16.04
C LEU A 279 5.90 18.92 15.16
N LEU A 280 6.14 19.37 13.94
CA LEU A 280 7.07 18.70 13.02
C LEU A 280 8.52 18.76 13.53
N ARG A 281 8.91 19.88 14.15
CA ARG A 281 10.24 20.03 14.75
C ARG A 281 10.46 19.03 15.88
N GLU A 282 9.48 18.88 16.78
CA GLU A 282 9.54 17.90 17.87
C GLU A 282 9.61 16.46 17.34
N ALA A 283 8.78 16.11 16.34
CA ALA A 283 8.80 14.79 15.72
C ALA A 283 10.14 14.50 15.03
N ARG A 284 10.71 15.49 14.33
CA ARG A 284 12.04 15.37 13.71
C ARG A 284 13.16 15.16 14.74
N VAL A 285 13.10 15.83 15.89
CA VAL A 285 14.06 15.63 16.98
C VAL A 285 14.00 14.20 17.48
N ARG A 286 12.81 13.65 17.78
CA ARG A 286 12.66 12.25 18.22
C ARG A 286 13.22 11.26 17.20
N ALA A 287 12.91 11.45 15.92
CA ALA A 287 13.43 10.62 14.84
C ALA A 287 14.98 10.66 14.76
N THR A 288 15.57 11.84 14.95
CA THR A 288 17.04 12.01 14.97
C THR A 288 17.68 11.33 16.17
N GLU A 289 17.09 11.44 17.35
CA GLU A 289 17.54 10.77 18.55
C GLU A 289 17.42 9.24 18.44
N ALA A 290 16.32 8.73 17.86
CA ALA A 290 16.16 7.31 17.58
C ALA A 290 17.23 6.81 16.61
N THR A 291 17.53 7.57 15.55
CA THR A 291 18.61 7.25 14.60
C THR A 291 19.96 7.15 15.30
N ALA A 292 20.26 8.08 16.19
CA ALA A 292 21.51 8.03 16.96
C ALA A 292 21.57 6.80 17.89
N ARG A 293 20.46 6.43 18.52
CA ARG A 293 20.36 5.21 19.33
C ARG A 293 20.59 3.95 18.48
N ALA A 294 19.97 3.86 17.32
CA ALA A 294 20.12 2.71 16.43
C ALA A 294 21.57 2.57 15.92
N LEU A 295 22.20 3.67 15.51
CA LEU A 295 23.60 3.68 15.12
C LEU A 295 24.53 3.22 16.25
N ALA A 296 24.29 3.67 17.47
CA ALA A 296 25.06 3.25 18.63
C ALA A 296 24.88 1.75 18.95
N ALA A 297 23.65 1.23 18.77
CA ALA A 297 23.35 -0.19 19.00
C ALA A 297 23.95 -1.10 17.92
N VAL A 298 23.89 -0.70 16.66
CA VAL A 298 24.47 -1.47 15.53
C VAL A 298 26.00 -1.41 15.57
N GLY A 299 26.59 -0.26 15.88
CA GLY A 299 28.05 -0.07 15.85
C GLY A 299 28.63 -0.08 14.43
N GLU A 300 29.94 -0.26 14.31
CA GLU A 300 30.67 -0.19 13.03
C GLU A 300 30.71 -1.51 12.24
N LEU A 301 30.55 -2.65 12.90
CA LEU A 301 30.85 -3.96 12.30
C LEU A 301 29.66 -4.66 11.63
N PRO A 302 28.42 -4.68 12.16
CA PRO A 302 27.31 -5.27 11.42
C PRO A 302 26.98 -4.47 10.18
N VAL A 303 27.00 -5.13 9.03
CA VAL A 303 26.46 -4.53 7.82
C VAL A 303 24.92 -4.61 7.82
N VAL A 304 24.28 -3.64 7.22
CA VAL A 304 22.83 -3.61 7.04
C VAL A 304 22.48 -4.09 5.63
N VAL A 305 21.45 -4.88 5.53
CA VAL A 305 20.89 -5.37 4.27
C VAL A 305 19.41 -5.01 4.23
N VAL A 306 18.97 -4.50 3.10
CA VAL A 306 17.57 -4.11 2.89
C VAL A 306 16.92 -5.04 1.87
N ASP A 307 15.64 -5.43 2.06
CA ASP A 307 14.91 -6.16 1.05
C ASP A 307 13.51 -5.58 0.76
N THR A 308 12.90 -6.05 -0.33
CA THR A 308 11.57 -5.66 -0.77
C THR A 308 10.44 -6.10 0.16
N CYS A 309 10.69 -7.01 1.09
CA CYS A 309 9.70 -7.36 2.12
C CYS A 309 9.64 -6.30 3.23
N ALA A 310 10.73 -5.60 3.50
CA ALA A 310 10.75 -4.53 4.49
C ALA A 310 10.04 -3.28 3.96
N SER A 311 10.43 -2.86 2.76
CA SER A 311 9.91 -1.62 2.16
C SER A 311 9.53 -1.83 0.70
N LEU A 312 8.45 -1.19 0.28
CA LEU A 312 8.08 -1.07 -1.14
C LEU A 312 9.03 -0.15 -1.91
N MET A 313 9.86 0.63 -1.18
CA MET A 313 10.88 1.55 -1.68
C MET A 313 12.27 1.18 -1.13
N PRO A 314 12.81 -0.02 -1.47
CA PRO A 314 14.00 -0.57 -0.83
C PRO A 314 15.27 0.22 -1.14
N PHE A 315 15.38 0.83 -2.31
CA PHE A 315 16.53 1.64 -2.68
C PHE A 315 16.52 3.01 -1.98
N SER A 316 15.34 3.64 -1.90
CA SER A 316 15.13 4.86 -1.12
C SER A 316 15.43 4.64 0.36
N LEU A 317 15.02 3.49 0.94
CA LEU A 317 15.36 3.11 2.30
C LEU A 317 16.88 2.93 2.46
N ALA A 318 17.54 2.24 1.53
CA ALA A 318 18.99 2.03 1.56
C ALA A 318 19.75 3.37 1.53
N LEU A 319 19.38 4.29 0.62
CA LEU A 319 19.98 5.62 0.55
C LEU A 319 19.79 6.43 1.85
N ALA A 320 18.58 6.37 2.43
CA ALA A 320 18.31 7.04 3.70
C ALA A 320 19.16 6.48 4.84
N LEU A 321 19.35 5.16 4.91
CA LEU A 321 20.21 4.50 5.90
C LEU A 321 21.69 4.88 5.71
N ILE A 322 22.17 4.92 4.46
CA ILE A 322 23.54 5.36 4.15
C ILE A 322 23.73 6.81 4.59
N LYS A 323 22.81 7.69 4.24
CA LYS A 323 22.83 9.11 4.65
C LYS A 323 22.81 9.25 6.17
N ALA A 324 22.11 8.38 6.87
CA ALA A 324 22.08 8.32 8.33
C ALA A 324 23.37 7.79 8.96
N GLY A 325 24.27 7.15 8.18
CA GLY A 325 25.57 6.64 8.63
C GLY A 325 25.63 5.13 8.83
N PHE A 326 24.61 4.37 8.43
CA PHE A 326 24.66 2.91 8.46
C PHE A 326 25.52 2.33 7.33
N ASN A 327 26.20 1.23 7.61
CA ASN A 327 26.99 0.48 6.63
C ASN A 327 26.07 -0.47 5.84
N VAL A 328 25.46 -0.01 4.74
CA VAL A 328 24.60 -0.83 3.88
C VAL A 328 25.47 -1.62 2.90
N ALA A 329 25.32 -2.95 2.88
CA ALA A 329 26.10 -3.84 2.01
C ALA A 329 25.35 -4.34 0.78
N ALA A 330 24.04 -4.53 0.88
CA ALA A 330 23.24 -5.05 -0.21
C ALA A 330 21.77 -4.63 -0.15
N VAL A 331 21.13 -4.60 -1.33
CA VAL A 331 19.69 -4.46 -1.49
C VAL A 331 19.15 -5.68 -2.22
N PHE A 332 18.26 -6.43 -1.56
CA PHE A 332 17.57 -7.59 -2.10
C PHE A 332 16.30 -7.13 -2.84
N ALA A 333 16.45 -6.88 -4.14
CA ALA A 333 15.37 -6.40 -4.99
C ALA A 333 14.65 -7.57 -5.72
N LEU A 334 14.38 -8.66 -5.00
CA LEU A 334 13.83 -9.90 -5.56
C LEU A 334 12.45 -9.73 -6.20
N HIS A 335 11.65 -8.83 -5.67
CA HIS A 335 10.27 -8.55 -6.09
C HIS A 335 10.06 -7.09 -6.50
N SER A 336 11.14 -6.34 -6.74
CA SER A 336 11.05 -4.96 -7.20
C SER A 336 10.33 -4.87 -8.55
N LYS A 337 9.38 -3.95 -8.64
CA LYS A 337 8.54 -3.72 -9.83
C LYS A 337 8.82 -2.37 -10.50
N GLY A 338 9.98 -1.77 -10.25
CA GLY A 338 10.34 -0.49 -10.83
C GLY A 338 9.67 0.72 -10.18
N ASN A 339 9.20 0.60 -8.95
CA ASN A 339 8.55 1.70 -8.23
C ASN A 339 9.55 2.70 -7.63
N ASP A 340 10.82 2.34 -7.56
CA ASP A 340 11.91 3.02 -6.85
C ASP A 340 13.12 3.20 -7.78
N THR A 341 12.85 3.46 -9.08
CA THR A 341 13.87 3.45 -10.15
C THR A 341 14.87 4.60 -9.99
N GLU A 342 14.42 5.80 -9.62
CA GLU A 342 15.30 6.95 -9.45
C GLU A 342 16.31 6.70 -8.32
N ALA A 343 15.85 6.15 -7.19
CA ALA A 343 16.71 5.80 -6.08
C ALA A 343 17.65 4.63 -6.41
N GLU A 344 17.21 3.68 -7.24
CA GLU A 344 18.05 2.60 -7.73
C GLU A 344 19.18 3.13 -8.63
N GLU A 345 18.87 4.04 -9.54
CA GLU A 345 19.87 4.69 -10.41
C GLU A 345 20.86 5.52 -9.59
N GLU A 346 20.37 6.26 -8.59
CA GLU A 346 21.21 7.02 -7.67
C GLU A 346 22.13 6.10 -6.86
N LEU A 347 21.57 5.06 -6.22
CA LEU A 347 22.36 4.08 -5.45
C LEU A 347 23.45 3.44 -6.30
N THR A 348 23.11 3.00 -7.52
CA THR A 348 24.07 2.33 -8.41
C THR A 348 25.18 3.28 -8.87
N ARG A 349 24.88 4.57 -9.04
CA ARG A 349 25.83 5.57 -9.47
C ARG A 349 26.77 6.03 -8.34
N GLU A 350 26.22 6.27 -7.14
CA GLU A 350 26.95 6.87 -6.03
C GLU A 350 27.58 5.85 -5.08
N HIS A 351 26.99 4.65 -5.04
CA HIS A 351 27.41 3.54 -4.17
C HIS A 351 27.58 2.24 -4.94
N PRO A 352 28.48 2.19 -5.95
CA PRO A 352 28.69 1.01 -6.80
C PRO A 352 29.21 -0.23 -6.04
N GLU A 353 29.68 -0.07 -4.80
CA GLU A 353 30.08 -1.14 -3.90
C GLU A 353 28.89 -1.93 -3.33
N ILE A 354 27.67 -1.37 -3.35
CA ILE A 354 26.50 -2.01 -2.80
C ILE A 354 25.94 -3.00 -3.81
N VAL A 355 25.74 -4.23 -3.36
CA VAL A 355 25.27 -5.31 -4.23
C VAL A 355 23.76 -5.31 -4.36
N VAL A 356 23.24 -5.21 -5.59
CA VAL A 356 21.81 -5.37 -5.88
C VAL A 356 21.52 -6.82 -6.24
N VAL A 357 20.81 -7.53 -5.35
CA VAL A 357 20.46 -8.94 -5.50
C VAL A 357 19.09 -9.08 -6.12
N ARG A 358 19.01 -9.66 -7.34
CA ARG A 358 17.75 -9.84 -8.08
C ARG A 358 17.33 -11.30 -8.27
N LYS A 359 18.16 -12.24 -7.86
CA LYS A 359 17.91 -13.68 -8.03
C LYS A 359 18.21 -14.43 -6.72
N GLN A 360 17.33 -15.33 -6.40
CA GLN A 360 17.49 -16.25 -5.26
C GLN A 360 18.29 -17.48 -5.73
N GLY A 361 19.59 -17.49 -5.54
CA GLY A 361 20.44 -18.64 -5.82
C GLY A 361 21.40 -18.90 -4.67
N LEU A 362 21.54 -20.15 -4.21
CA LEU A 362 22.47 -20.50 -3.14
C LEU A 362 23.91 -20.08 -3.46
N GLU A 363 24.35 -20.26 -4.70
CA GLU A 363 25.68 -19.85 -5.14
C GLU A 363 25.85 -18.33 -5.06
N ALA A 364 24.83 -17.56 -5.50
CA ALA A 364 24.85 -16.10 -5.40
C ALA A 364 24.90 -15.62 -3.96
N MET A 365 24.23 -16.30 -3.02
CA MET A 365 24.26 -15.94 -1.60
C MET A 365 25.62 -16.22 -0.96
N ALA A 366 26.26 -17.34 -1.30
CA ALA A 366 27.60 -17.67 -0.79
C ALA A 366 28.68 -16.70 -1.31
N GLU A 367 28.53 -16.20 -2.53
CA GLU A 367 29.45 -15.24 -3.15
C GLU A 367 29.37 -13.82 -2.55
N LEU A 368 28.24 -13.46 -1.91
CA LEU A 368 28.06 -12.14 -1.30
C LEU A 368 29.03 -11.90 -0.13
N GLY A 369 29.46 -12.94 0.56
CA GLY A 369 30.37 -12.81 1.71
C GLY A 369 29.82 -12.03 2.89
N ILE A 370 28.47 -11.82 2.95
CA ILE A 370 27.80 -11.09 4.02
C ILE A 370 27.74 -12.00 5.26
N PRO A 371 28.24 -11.56 6.42
CA PRO A 371 28.27 -12.39 7.63
C PRO A 371 26.87 -12.53 8.23
N HIS A 372 26.62 -13.62 8.96
CA HIS A 372 25.37 -13.84 9.69
C HIS A 372 25.09 -12.79 10.78
N THR A 373 26.12 -12.07 11.22
CA THR A 373 25.98 -10.96 12.18
C THR A 373 25.38 -9.69 11.55
N CYS A 374 25.00 -9.73 10.29
CA CYS A 374 24.33 -8.61 9.62
C CYS A 374 22.97 -8.31 10.25
N VAL A 375 22.51 -7.07 10.03
CA VAL A 375 21.13 -6.64 10.31
C VAL A 375 20.35 -6.70 9.01
N ALA A 376 19.41 -7.62 8.90
CA ALA A 376 18.59 -7.76 7.70
C ALA A 376 17.23 -7.08 7.90
N LEU A 377 17.02 -5.98 7.19
CA LEU A 377 15.71 -5.32 7.10
C LEU A 377 14.89 -6.03 6.05
N GLY A 378 14.02 -6.90 6.52
CA GLY A 378 13.15 -7.71 5.71
C GLY A 378 13.47 -9.20 5.77
N ARG A 379 12.41 -9.96 5.66
CA ARG A 379 12.39 -11.39 5.95
C ARG A 379 13.15 -12.23 4.93
N ASP A 380 13.07 -11.87 3.66
CA ASP A 380 13.67 -12.68 2.61
C ASP A 380 15.20 -12.61 2.71
N ALA A 381 15.77 -11.42 2.95
CA ALA A 381 17.18 -11.27 3.22
C ALA A 381 17.58 -11.95 4.53
N ALA A 382 16.79 -11.82 5.59
CA ALA A 382 17.05 -12.46 6.87
C ALA A 382 17.13 -13.99 6.73
N PHE A 383 16.18 -14.59 6.04
CA PHE A 383 16.15 -16.03 5.78
C PHE A 383 17.32 -16.50 4.92
N LEU A 384 17.57 -15.82 3.79
CA LEU A 384 18.61 -16.23 2.83
C LEU A 384 20.02 -16.09 3.42
N LEU A 385 20.26 -15.07 4.20
CA LEU A 385 21.55 -14.82 4.85
C LEU A 385 21.68 -15.49 6.23
N ARG A 386 20.59 -16.07 6.76
CA ARG A 386 20.52 -16.53 8.16
C ARG A 386 20.98 -15.44 9.13
N ALA A 387 20.45 -14.24 8.93
CA ALA A 387 20.88 -13.08 9.69
C ALA A 387 20.50 -13.22 11.17
N ASN A 388 21.44 -12.89 12.06
CA ASN A 388 21.22 -12.95 13.49
C ASN A 388 20.27 -11.86 14.00
N HIS A 389 20.17 -10.75 13.26
CA HIS A 389 19.38 -9.60 13.65
C HIS A 389 18.42 -9.22 12.52
N SER A 390 17.13 -9.23 12.80
CA SER A 390 16.09 -8.82 11.85
C SER A 390 14.92 -8.19 12.59
N PRO A 391 14.68 -6.89 12.42
CA PRO A 391 13.48 -6.26 12.94
C PRO A 391 12.23 -6.76 12.17
N ASP A 392 11.10 -6.88 12.86
CA ASP A 392 9.82 -7.25 12.22
C ASP A 392 9.30 -6.07 11.39
N MET A 393 9.58 -6.12 10.11
CA MET A 393 9.15 -5.12 9.11
C MET A 393 8.46 -5.80 7.94
N TYR A 394 7.41 -5.17 7.43
CA TYR A 394 6.72 -5.64 6.25
C TYR A 394 6.10 -4.48 5.47
N HIS A 395 6.62 -4.23 4.26
CA HIS A 395 6.07 -3.26 3.28
C HIS A 395 5.74 -1.87 3.85
N ASP A 396 6.58 -1.36 4.74
CA ASP A 396 6.41 -0.07 5.42
C ASP A 396 5.13 0.04 6.29
N GLU A 397 4.47 -1.08 6.61
CA GLU A 397 3.23 -1.08 7.37
C GLU A 397 3.42 -0.43 8.75
N GLY A 398 2.60 0.58 9.03
CA GLY A 398 2.65 1.35 10.29
C GLY A 398 3.83 2.34 10.39
N LEU A 399 4.62 2.48 9.33
CA LEU A 399 5.76 3.40 9.25
C LEU A 399 5.42 4.58 8.35
N PHE A 400 5.07 5.72 8.93
CA PHE A 400 4.76 6.94 8.20
C PHE A 400 5.33 8.17 8.90
N GLY A 401 5.80 9.15 8.13
CA GLY A 401 6.31 10.42 8.66
C GLY A 401 7.58 10.26 9.52
N TYR A 402 7.83 11.20 10.41
CA TYR A 402 8.96 11.15 11.35
C TYR A 402 8.79 10.03 12.39
N GLU A 403 7.54 9.75 12.81
CA GLU A 403 7.27 8.61 13.68
C GLU A 403 7.65 7.29 13.01
N GLY A 404 7.48 7.17 11.69
CA GLY A 404 7.93 6.01 10.93
C GLY A 404 9.44 5.81 11.00
N ILE A 405 10.23 6.90 10.93
CA ILE A 405 11.68 6.84 11.14
C ILE A 405 11.99 6.42 12.58
N GLU A 406 11.35 7.06 13.58
CA GLU A 406 11.54 6.73 15.00
C GLU A 406 11.30 5.24 15.26
N LYS A 407 10.16 4.70 14.82
CA LYS A 407 9.79 3.28 14.98
C LYS A 407 10.75 2.33 14.28
N LEU A 408 11.17 2.66 13.04
CA LEU A 408 12.15 1.86 12.32
C LEU A 408 13.47 1.78 13.10
N MET A 409 14.00 2.92 13.52
CA MET A 409 15.27 3.01 14.21
C MET A 409 15.24 2.32 15.58
N ASP A 410 14.15 2.47 16.33
CA ASP A 410 13.97 1.76 17.60
C ASP A 410 13.83 0.25 17.38
N SER A 411 13.21 -0.22 16.29
CA SER A 411 13.14 -1.63 15.93
C SER A 411 14.51 -2.19 15.55
N ILE A 412 15.34 -1.41 14.85
CA ILE A 412 16.73 -1.77 14.54
C ILE A 412 17.54 -1.87 15.84
N ALA A 413 17.44 -0.90 16.75
CA ALA A 413 18.13 -0.96 18.03
C ALA A 413 17.72 -2.17 18.87
N ALA A 414 16.41 -2.42 18.97
CA ALA A 414 15.85 -3.54 19.74
C ALA A 414 16.27 -4.91 19.19
N CYS A 415 16.35 -5.09 17.86
CA CYS A 415 16.75 -6.38 17.30
C CYS A 415 18.21 -6.73 17.59
N MET A 416 19.06 -5.77 17.95
CA MET A 416 20.45 -6.02 18.36
C MET A 416 20.56 -6.70 19.74
N GLU A 417 19.55 -6.55 20.59
CA GLU A 417 19.50 -7.20 21.91
C GLU A 417 19.12 -8.69 21.81
N HIS A 418 18.53 -9.11 20.68
CA HIS A 418 18.05 -10.46 20.45
C HIS A 418 18.80 -11.07 19.28
N THR A 419 19.23 -12.32 19.44
CA THR A 419 19.84 -13.08 18.35
C THR A 419 18.89 -14.17 17.91
N GLU A 420 18.43 -14.11 16.66
CA GLU A 420 17.69 -15.22 16.08
C GLU A 420 18.61 -16.44 15.91
N ARG A 421 18.15 -17.60 16.36
CA ARG A 421 18.86 -18.87 16.15
C ARG A 421 18.22 -19.60 15.00
N TRP A 422 18.94 -19.69 13.89
CA TRP A 422 18.55 -20.46 12.70
C TRP A 422 19.00 -21.94 12.79
N ASP A 423 19.39 -22.40 13.97
CA ASP A 423 19.99 -23.73 14.21
C ASP A 423 18.93 -24.83 14.40
N ALA A 424 17.72 -24.69 13.88
CA ALA A 424 16.66 -25.69 13.99
C ALA A 424 16.32 -26.31 12.65
#